data_0adca3e0b3d21efd2cefb000a21a858d
#
_entry.id   0adca3e0b3d21efd2cefb000a21a858d
#
_cell.length_a   1.000
_cell.length_b   1.000
_cell.length_c   1.000
_cell.angle_alpha   90.00
_cell.angle_beta   90.00
_cell.angle_gamma   90.00
#
_symmetry.space_group_name_H-M   'P 1'
#
loop_
_entity.id
_entity.type
_entity.pdbx_description
1 polymer ?
#
loop_
_entity_poly.entity_id
_entity_poly.type
_entity_poly.pdbx_seq_one_letter_code
_entity_poly.pdbx_strand_id
1 'polypeptide(L)'
;DLIVPFLIFYVVVEGLAAKRPVYDDFVKGAKDGLKTVVQILPTLVGLMVAVGVLRASGFLDFLTGVLGGLTEKVHFPSELLPLAIVRMFSASAATGLALDIFKEYGTDSYVGLAASIMMGCTETVFYTMSIYFMTAKVKKTRYTLPGALLATVAGIAVSVWLAGKMAFNS
;
A
#
# COMPACT_ATOMS: atom_id res chain seq x y z
N ASP A 1 -13.66 12.98 10.63
CA ASP A 1 -14.32 12.17 9.59
C ASP A 1 -15.24 12.95 8.63
N LEU A 2 -15.09 14.29 8.55
CA LEU A 2 -15.93 15.14 7.68
C LEU A 2 -15.37 15.35 6.28
N ILE A 3 -14.12 15.00 6.02
CA ILE A 3 -13.43 15.27 4.74
C ILE A 3 -14.13 14.58 3.57
N VAL A 4 -14.44 13.28 3.70
CA VAL A 4 -15.09 12.50 2.63
C VAL A 4 -16.50 13.01 2.32
N PRO A 5 -17.40 13.21 3.31
CA PRO A 5 -18.70 13.83 3.09
C PRO A 5 -18.62 15.21 2.42
N PHE A 6 -17.69 16.06 2.85
CA PHE A 6 -17.48 17.38 2.24
C PHE A 6 -17.04 17.28 0.79
N LEU A 7 -16.15 16.37 0.46
CA LEU A 7 -15.65 16.16 -0.91
C LEU A 7 -16.79 15.68 -1.82
N ILE A 8 -17.61 14.74 -1.35
CA ILE A 8 -18.77 14.24 -2.10
C ILE A 8 -19.79 15.40 -2.31
N PHE A 9 -20.08 16.15 -1.26
CA PHE A 9 -20.96 17.30 -1.33
C PHE A 9 -20.46 18.34 -2.35
N TYR A 10 -19.18 18.68 -2.30
CA TYR A 10 -18.55 19.62 -3.25
C TYR A 10 -18.70 19.15 -4.70
N VAL A 11 -18.38 17.87 -4.99
CA VAL A 11 -18.50 17.31 -6.35
C VAL A 11 -19.94 17.35 -6.86
N VAL A 12 -20.92 17.01 -6.00
CA VAL A 12 -22.35 17.02 -6.36
C VAL A 12 -22.82 18.45 -6.65
N VAL A 13 -22.45 19.42 -5.79
CA VAL A 13 -22.84 20.84 -5.97
C VAL A 13 -22.24 21.41 -7.25
N GLU A 14 -20.96 21.13 -7.51
CA GLU A 14 -20.27 21.57 -8.74
C GLU A 14 -20.94 20.98 -9.99
N GLY A 15 -21.29 19.70 -9.95
CA GLY A 15 -22.00 19.02 -11.04
C GLY A 15 -23.39 19.63 -11.31
N LEU A 16 -24.16 19.93 -10.25
CA LEU A 16 -25.46 20.60 -10.36
C LEU A 16 -25.34 22.04 -10.89
N ALA A 17 -24.35 22.80 -10.39
CA ALA A 17 -24.07 24.15 -10.86
C ALA A 17 -23.67 24.18 -12.34
N ALA A 18 -22.92 23.18 -12.79
CA ALA A 18 -22.57 22.96 -14.19
C ALA A 18 -23.69 22.38 -15.06
N LYS A 19 -24.91 22.21 -14.51
CA LYS A 19 -26.08 21.60 -15.18
C LYS A 19 -25.80 20.22 -15.77
N ARG A 20 -24.95 19.42 -15.11
CA ARG A 20 -24.63 18.05 -15.51
C ARG A 20 -25.70 17.09 -15.00
N PRO A 21 -25.98 15.98 -15.72
CA PRO A 21 -26.85 14.92 -15.25
C PRO A 21 -26.13 14.08 -14.16
N VAL A 22 -25.98 14.65 -12.97
CA VAL A 22 -25.14 14.10 -11.87
C VAL A 22 -25.51 12.65 -11.55
N TYR A 23 -26.80 12.31 -11.56
CA TYR A 23 -27.24 10.95 -11.30
C TYR A 23 -26.79 9.97 -12.40
N ASP A 24 -26.93 10.34 -13.65
CA ASP A 24 -26.53 9.49 -14.78
C ASP A 24 -25.00 9.34 -14.84
N ASP A 25 -24.27 10.42 -14.57
CA ASP A 25 -22.81 10.39 -14.46
C ASP A 25 -22.37 9.49 -13.30
N PHE A 26 -23.06 9.53 -12.15
CA PHE A 26 -22.82 8.64 -11.02
C PHE A 26 -23.09 7.16 -11.38
N VAL A 27 -24.24 6.87 -11.99
CA VAL A 27 -24.60 5.49 -12.40
C VAL A 27 -23.60 4.93 -13.42
N LYS A 28 -23.13 5.78 -14.35
CA LYS A 28 -22.09 5.40 -15.31
C LYS A 28 -20.77 5.09 -14.59
N GLY A 29 -20.35 5.96 -13.70
CA GLY A 29 -19.14 5.74 -12.87
C GLY A 29 -19.22 4.47 -12.02
N ALA A 30 -20.39 4.19 -11.42
CA ALA A 30 -20.62 2.98 -10.64
C ALA A 30 -20.51 1.70 -11.50
N LYS A 31 -21.05 1.71 -12.73
CA LYS A 31 -20.91 0.59 -13.68
C LYS A 31 -19.46 0.37 -14.11
N ASP A 32 -18.73 1.44 -14.39
CA ASP A 32 -17.31 1.37 -14.76
C ASP A 32 -16.46 0.87 -13.58
N GLY A 33 -16.76 1.33 -12.37
CA GLY A 33 -16.15 0.84 -11.13
C GLY A 33 -16.38 -0.66 -10.91
N LEU A 34 -17.63 -1.14 -11.08
CA LEU A 34 -17.95 -2.57 -10.95
C LEU A 34 -17.20 -3.41 -11.98
N LYS A 35 -17.13 -2.94 -13.24
CA LYS A 35 -16.34 -3.61 -14.29
C LYS A 35 -14.86 -3.70 -13.90
N THR A 36 -14.30 -2.64 -13.37
CA THR A 36 -12.92 -2.62 -12.88
C THR A 36 -12.71 -3.65 -11.77
N VAL A 37 -13.62 -3.73 -10.79
CA VAL A 37 -13.53 -4.73 -9.70
C VAL A 37 -13.51 -6.15 -10.26
N VAL A 38 -14.40 -6.48 -11.20
CA VAL A 38 -14.42 -7.81 -11.83
C VAL A 38 -13.11 -8.10 -12.58
N GLN A 39 -12.51 -7.11 -13.23
CA GLN A 39 -11.25 -7.27 -13.95
C GLN A 39 -10.04 -7.51 -13.03
N ILE A 40 -9.98 -6.85 -11.87
CA ILE A 40 -8.85 -7.00 -10.94
C ILE A 40 -9.00 -8.20 -9.98
N LEU A 41 -10.24 -8.70 -9.78
CA LEU A 41 -10.54 -9.77 -8.83
C LEU A 41 -9.69 -11.05 -9.04
N PRO A 42 -9.51 -11.58 -10.28
CA PRO A 42 -8.66 -12.76 -10.48
C PRO A 42 -7.21 -12.55 -10.05
N THR A 43 -6.67 -11.35 -10.29
CA THR A 43 -5.32 -10.98 -9.87
C THR A 43 -5.20 -10.94 -8.34
N LEU A 44 -6.17 -10.36 -7.65
CA LEU A 44 -6.20 -10.32 -6.19
C LEU A 44 -6.30 -11.72 -5.59
N VAL A 45 -7.18 -12.57 -6.13
CA VAL A 45 -7.29 -13.98 -5.68
C VAL A 45 -5.97 -14.73 -5.90
N GLY A 46 -5.34 -14.57 -7.07
CA GLY A 46 -4.04 -15.19 -7.35
C GLY A 46 -2.95 -14.73 -6.38
N LEU A 47 -2.92 -13.45 -6.04
CA LEU A 47 -1.98 -12.89 -5.07
C LEU A 47 -2.22 -13.44 -3.65
N MET A 48 -3.48 -13.52 -3.21
CA MET A 48 -3.81 -14.09 -1.89
C MET A 48 -3.41 -15.56 -1.80
N VAL A 49 -3.62 -16.35 -2.85
CA VAL A 49 -3.19 -17.74 -2.91
C VAL A 49 -1.65 -17.83 -2.85
N ALA A 50 -0.95 -17.01 -3.63
CA ALA A 50 0.52 -17.00 -3.64
C ALA A 50 1.10 -16.63 -2.27
N VAL A 51 0.56 -15.61 -1.60
CA VAL A 51 0.99 -15.22 -0.25
C VAL A 51 0.62 -16.30 0.78
N GLY A 52 -0.54 -16.93 0.64
CA GLY A 52 -0.94 -18.07 1.48
C GLY A 52 0.04 -19.25 1.36
N VAL A 53 0.52 -19.57 0.15
CA VAL A 53 1.57 -20.59 -0.07
C VAL A 53 2.89 -20.16 0.56
N LEU A 54 3.30 -18.89 0.40
CA LEU A 54 4.52 -18.35 1.04
C LEU A 54 4.45 -18.45 2.57
N ARG A 55 3.30 -18.16 3.17
CA ARG A 55 3.10 -18.31 4.62
C ARG A 55 3.14 -19.77 5.03
N ALA A 56 2.40 -20.65 4.34
CA ALA A 56 2.35 -22.08 4.65
C ALA A 56 3.72 -22.77 4.47
N SER A 57 4.58 -22.26 3.59
CA SER A 57 5.96 -22.78 3.43
C SER A 57 6.92 -22.38 4.55
N GLY A 58 6.51 -21.51 5.49
CA GLY A 58 7.37 -20.95 6.54
C GLY A 58 8.38 -19.91 6.02
N PHE A 59 8.30 -19.51 4.75
CA PHE A 59 9.24 -18.56 4.17
C PHE A 59 9.15 -17.18 4.83
N LEU A 60 7.94 -16.72 5.16
CA LEU A 60 7.76 -15.43 5.85
C LEU A 60 8.35 -15.47 7.26
N ASP A 61 8.18 -16.60 7.99
CA ASP A 61 8.75 -16.80 9.33
C ASP A 61 10.28 -16.88 9.28
N PHE A 62 10.83 -17.55 8.27
CA PHE A 62 12.27 -17.56 8.02
C PHE A 62 12.81 -16.14 7.80
N LEU A 63 12.13 -15.35 6.97
CA LEU A 63 12.53 -13.98 6.64
C LEU A 63 12.49 -13.07 7.87
N THR A 64 11.43 -13.18 8.67
CA THR A 64 11.30 -12.46 9.94
C THR A 64 12.34 -12.92 10.96
N GLY A 65 12.65 -14.20 11.03
CA GLY A 65 13.68 -14.74 11.94
C GLY A 65 15.10 -14.28 11.60
N VAL A 66 15.46 -14.28 10.31
CA VAL A 66 16.80 -13.83 9.85
C VAL A 66 17.00 -12.34 10.07
N LEU A 67 15.97 -11.54 9.85
CA LEU A 67 16.05 -10.08 9.91
C LEU A 67 15.52 -9.50 11.24
N GLY A 68 14.88 -10.31 12.08
CA GLY A 68 14.26 -9.91 13.34
C GLY A 68 15.23 -9.25 14.33
N GLY A 69 16.46 -9.74 14.40
CA GLY A 69 17.49 -9.14 15.25
C GLY A 69 17.88 -7.70 14.85
N LEU A 70 17.58 -7.30 13.61
CA LEU A 70 17.75 -5.91 13.14
C LEU A 70 16.55 -5.04 13.52
N THR A 71 15.35 -5.62 13.47
CA THR A 71 14.08 -4.91 13.74
C THR A 71 13.87 -4.65 15.23
N GLU A 72 14.32 -5.55 16.10
CA GLU A 72 14.26 -5.36 17.55
C GLU A 72 15.00 -4.09 18.03
N LYS A 73 16.16 -3.81 17.43
CA LYS A 73 16.96 -2.61 17.77
C LYS A 73 16.27 -1.29 17.43
N VAL A 74 15.36 -1.31 16.46
CA VAL A 74 14.63 -0.11 15.97
C VAL A 74 13.15 -0.14 16.35
N HIS A 75 12.72 -1.08 17.19
CA HIS A 75 11.32 -1.27 17.60
C HIS A 75 10.35 -1.36 16.41
N PHE A 76 10.80 -1.99 15.32
CA PHE A 76 10.00 -2.19 14.12
C PHE A 76 9.26 -3.52 14.19
N PRO A 77 7.94 -3.57 13.95
CA PRO A 77 7.19 -4.83 13.94
C PRO A 77 7.73 -5.80 12.88
N SER A 78 8.19 -6.96 13.33
CA SER A 78 8.78 -7.99 12.46
C SER A 78 7.81 -8.46 11.36
N GLU A 79 6.52 -8.44 11.65
CA GLU A 79 5.42 -8.84 10.77
C GLU A 79 5.31 -7.94 9.53
N LEU A 80 5.74 -6.68 9.64
CA LEU A 80 5.76 -5.72 8.52
C LEU A 80 7.00 -5.85 7.63
N LEU A 81 8.00 -6.61 8.05
CA LEU A 81 9.28 -6.68 7.36
C LEU A 81 9.15 -7.26 5.93
N PRO A 82 8.43 -8.37 5.71
CA PRO A 82 8.20 -8.88 4.36
C PRO A 82 7.51 -7.85 3.46
N LEU A 83 6.49 -7.14 3.99
CA LEU A 83 5.79 -6.09 3.28
C LEU A 83 6.73 -4.95 2.90
N ALA A 84 7.54 -4.45 3.85
CA ALA A 84 8.49 -3.36 3.63
C ALA A 84 9.51 -3.67 2.52
N ILE A 85 10.03 -4.91 2.50
CA ILE A 85 11.00 -5.35 1.49
C ILE A 85 10.31 -5.51 0.13
N VAL A 86 9.22 -6.26 0.06
CA VAL A 86 8.53 -6.57 -1.19
C VAL A 86 7.95 -5.31 -1.83
N ARG A 87 7.52 -4.34 -1.02
CA ARG A 87 7.01 -3.04 -1.49
C ARG A 87 8.00 -2.29 -2.36
N MET A 88 9.29 -2.41 -2.12
CA MET A 88 10.31 -1.74 -2.94
C MET A 88 10.40 -2.30 -4.38
N PHE A 89 9.96 -3.55 -4.60
CA PHE A 89 10.09 -4.25 -5.88
C PHE A 89 8.77 -4.41 -6.62
N SER A 90 7.67 -4.71 -5.90
CA SER A 90 6.39 -5.09 -6.52
C SER A 90 5.19 -4.55 -5.74
N ALA A 91 4.44 -3.65 -6.37
CA ALA A 91 3.19 -3.12 -5.80
C ALA A 91 2.13 -4.23 -5.64
N SER A 92 2.00 -5.11 -6.63
CA SER A 92 1.02 -6.20 -6.60
C SER A 92 1.32 -7.20 -5.49
N ALA A 93 2.58 -7.65 -5.37
CA ALA A 93 2.96 -8.58 -4.31
C ALA A 93 2.82 -7.94 -2.91
N ALA A 94 3.17 -6.65 -2.78
CA ALA A 94 2.94 -5.89 -1.55
C ALA A 94 1.45 -5.81 -1.19
N THR A 95 0.56 -5.62 -2.17
CA THR A 95 -0.88 -5.65 -1.94
C THR A 95 -1.34 -7.00 -1.40
N GLY A 96 -0.82 -8.11 -1.95
CA GLY A 96 -1.11 -9.45 -1.45
C GLY A 96 -0.67 -9.64 0.01
N LEU A 97 0.55 -9.19 0.35
CA LEU A 97 1.05 -9.23 1.74
C LEU A 97 0.25 -8.33 2.69
N ALA A 98 -0.16 -7.14 2.24
CA ALA A 98 -1.00 -6.25 3.04
C ALA A 98 -2.37 -6.90 3.34
N LEU A 99 -3.00 -7.53 2.34
CA LEU A 99 -4.25 -8.27 2.52
C LEU A 99 -4.09 -9.45 3.49
N ASP A 100 -2.96 -10.15 3.44
CA ASP A 100 -2.66 -11.22 4.38
C ASP A 100 -2.48 -10.70 5.81
N ILE A 101 -1.79 -9.56 5.99
CA ILE A 101 -1.67 -8.86 7.27
C ILE A 101 -3.06 -8.48 7.81
N PHE A 102 -3.93 -7.90 6.97
CA PHE A 102 -5.29 -7.53 7.38
C PHE A 102 -6.13 -8.74 7.80
N LYS A 103 -5.96 -9.86 7.12
CA LYS A 103 -6.64 -11.12 7.46
C LYS A 103 -6.18 -11.68 8.81
N GLU A 104 -4.86 -11.64 9.07
CA GLU A 104 -4.26 -12.24 10.25
C GLU A 104 -4.39 -11.37 11.50
N TYR A 105 -4.13 -10.07 11.37
CA TYR A 105 -4.04 -9.14 12.50
C TYR A 105 -5.24 -8.19 12.60
N GLY A 106 -6.05 -8.06 11.54
CA GLY A 106 -7.13 -7.09 11.45
C GLY A 106 -6.66 -5.72 10.94
N THR A 107 -7.58 -4.98 10.32
CA THR A 107 -7.30 -3.65 9.74
C THR A 107 -7.04 -2.57 10.77
N ASP A 108 -7.71 -2.65 11.93
CA ASP A 108 -7.67 -1.65 13.00
C ASP A 108 -6.58 -1.94 14.06
N SER A 109 -5.87 -3.06 13.91
CA SER A 109 -4.73 -3.37 14.75
C SER A 109 -3.54 -2.44 14.45
N TYR A 110 -2.62 -2.32 15.41
CA TYR A 110 -1.37 -1.57 15.22
C TYR A 110 -0.63 -1.97 13.93
N VAL A 111 -0.51 -3.29 13.69
CA VAL A 111 0.19 -3.83 12.51
C VAL A 111 -0.61 -3.54 11.23
N GLY A 112 -1.94 -3.69 11.26
CA GLY A 112 -2.82 -3.39 10.13
C GLY A 112 -2.81 -1.90 9.78
N LEU A 113 -2.91 -1.01 10.78
CA LEU A 113 -2.80 0.43 10.57
C LEU A 113 -1.44 0.82 9.99
N ALA A 114 -0.35 0.27 10.53
CA ALA A 114 1.00 0.54 10.03
C ALA A 114 1.15 0.04 8.57
N ALA A 115 0.63 -1.14 8.23
CA ALA A 115 0.61 -1.64 6.86
C ALA A 115 -0.18 -0.72 5.92
N SER A 116 -1.36 -0.25 6.35
CA SER A 116 -2.21 0.67 5.57
C SER A 116 -1.50 1.98 5.26
N ILE A 117 -0.89 2.60 6.29
CA ILE A 117 -0.17 3.86 6.14
C ILE A 117 1.07 3.65 5.26
N MET A 118 1.83 2.56 5.48
CA MET A 118 3.01 2.21 4.69
C MET A 118 2.66 2.05 3.21
N MET A 119 1.56 1.34 2.89
CA MET A 119 1.10 1.18 1.51
C MET A 119 0.73 2.51 0.85
N GLY A 120 0.21 3.47 1.61
CA GLY A 120 -0.17 4.79 1.12
C GLY A 120 0.99 5.78 0.94
N CYS A 121 2.06 5.68 1.72
CA CYS A 121 3.15 6.66 1.73
C CYS A 121 4.47 6.16 1.10
N THR A 122 4.54 4.91 0.65
CA THR A 122 5.72 4.35 -0.02
C THR A 122 5.42 3.91 -1.44
N GLU A 123 6.48 3.81 -2.26
CA GLU A 123 6.38 3.38 -3.66
C GLU A 123 7.36 2.26 -4.00
N THR A 124 7.14 1.61 -5.15
CA THR A 124 8.02 0.56 -5.70
C THR A 124 9.26 1.18 -6.34
N VAL A 125 10.24 1.50 -5.51
CA VAL A 125 11.43 2.25 -5.91
C VAL A 125 12.11 1.66 -7.14
N PHE A 126 12.42 0.35 -7.10
CA PHE A 126 13.17 -0.30 -8.18
C PHE A 126 12.37 -0.40 -9.48
N TYR A 127 11.09 -0.76 -9.40
CA TYR A 127 10.22 -0.83 -10.57
C TYR A 127 10.01 0.54 -11.21
N THR A 128 9.63 1.53 -10.40
CA THR A 128 9.38 2.90 -10.85
C THR A 128 10.62 3.50 -11.50
N MET A 129 11.77 3.41 -10.85
CA MET A 129 13.03 3.89 -11.43
C MET A 129 13.38 3.19 -12.75
N SER A 130 13.18 1.87 -12.84
CA SER A 130 13.48 1.12 -14.07
C SER A 130 12.65 1.63 -15.24
N ILE A 131 11.34 1.82 -15.05
CA ILE A 131 10.44 2.30 -16.11
C ILE A 131 10.77 3.74 -16.51
N TYR A 132 10.88 4.65 -15.53
CA TYR A 132 11.13 6.05 -15.83
C TYR A 132 12.50 6.26 -16.49
N PHE A 133 13.55 5.58 -16.02
CA PHE A 133 14.88 5.72 -16.57
C PHE A 133 15.00 5.11 -17.97
N MET A 134 14.32 3.99 -18.23
CA MET A 134 14.24 3.45 -19.58
C MET A 134 13.52 4.41 -20.54
N THR A 135 12.37 4.94 -20.13
CA THR A 135 11.58 5.85 -20.94
C THR A 135 12.33 7.16 -21.21
N ALA A 136 12.97 7.72 -20.19
CA ALA A 136 13.77 8.95 -20.31
C ALA A 136 15.18 8.73 -20.86
N LYS A 137 15.56 7.47 -21.19
CA LYS A 137 16.91 7.07 -21.67
C LYS A 137 18.03 7.51 -20.73
N VAL A 138 17.74 7.58 -19.41
CA VAL A 138 18.72 7.92 -18.38
C VAL A 138 19.56 6.69 -18.05
N LYS A 139 20.88 6.81 -18.15
CA LYS A 139 21.84 5.70 -17.92
C LYS A 139 22.47 5.72 -16.53
N LYS A 140 22.42 6.85 -15.81
CA LYS A 140 23.07 7.01 -14.50
C LYS A 140 22.03 7.46 -13.47
N THR A 141 21.85 6.67 -12.43
CA THR A 141 20.91 6.96 -11.34
C THR A 141 21.39 8.09 -10.42
N ARG A 142 22.69 8.36 -10.36
CA ARG A 142 23.31 9.34 -9.45
C ARG A 142 22.77 9.19 -8.03
N TYR A 143 22.20 10.28 -7.49
CA TYR A 143 21.62 10.33 -6.13
C TYR A 143 20.15 9.89 -6.06
N THR A 144 19.51 9.54 -7.17
CA THR A 144 18.07 9.18 -7.19
C THR A 144 17.81 7.92 -6.39
N LEU A 145 18.62 6.87 -6.57
CA LEU A 145 18.43 5.63 -5.81
C LEU A 145 18.64 5.80 -4.30
N PRO A 146 19.77 6.37 -3.83
CA PRO A 146 19.95 6.64 -2.41
C PRO A 146 18.86 7.55 -1.84
N GLY A 147 18.46 8.59 -2.56
CA GLY A 147 17.38 9.49 -2.14
C GLY A 147 16.03 8.79 -2.02
N ALA A 148 15.68 7.95 -3.01
CA ALA A 148 14.44 7.17 -2.97
C ALA A 148 14.42 6.15 -1.83
N LEU A 149 15.54 5.47 -1.58
CA LEU A 149 15.66 4.53 -0.45
C LEU A 149 15.55 5.25 0.89
N LEU A 150 16.19 6.40 1.07
CA LEU A 150 16.07 7.21 2.28
C LEU A 150 14.63 7.69 2.49
N ALA A 151 13.96 8.17 1.44
CA ALA A 151 12.57 8.56 1.51
C ALA A 151 11.65 7.39 1.89
N THR A 152 11.89 6.20 1.33
CA THR A 152 11.14 4.98 1.68
C THR A 152 11.35 4.58 3.12
N VAL A 153 12.59 4.57 3.61
CA VAL A 153 12.88 4.26 5.03
C VAL A 153 12.22 5.29 5.95
N ALA A 154 12.28 6.58 5.62
CA ALA A 154 11.60 7.63 6.38
C ALA A 154 10.07 7.42 6.38
N GLY A 155 9.47 7.10 5.23
CA GLY A 155 8.04 6.77 5.11
C GLY A 155 7.65 5.58 5.97
N ILE A 156 8.42 4.51 5.95
CA ILE A 156 8.22 3.31 6.78
C ILE A 156 8.29 3.67 8.27
N ALA A 157 9.30 4.41 8.69
CA ALA A 157 9.47 4.81 10.09
C ALA A 157 8.30 5.69 10.59
N VAL A 158 7.88 6.65 9.78
CA VAL A 158 6.73 7.52 10.10
C VAL A 158 5.43 6.71 10.12
N SER A 159 5.25 5.71 9.24
CA SER A 159 4.07 4.83 9.25
C SER A 159 3.91 4.08 10.57
N VAL A 160 5.00 3.48 11.05
CA VAL A 160 5.02 2.75 12.32
C VAL A 160 4.77 3.69 13.51
N TRP A 161 5.42 4.86 13.52
CA TRP A 161 5.22 5.84 14.56
C TRP A 161 3.79 6.38 14.61
N LEU A 162 3.21 6.69 13.44
CA LEU A 162 1.85 7.23 13.33
C LEU A 162 0.81 6.17 13.71
N ALA A 163 0.98 4.92 13.27
CA ALA A 163 0.12 3.82 13.65
C ALA A 163 0.13 3.58 15.17
N GLY A 164 1.31 3.70 15.81
CA GLY A 164 1.41 3.64 17.27
C GLY A 164 0.60 4.74 17.95
N LYS A 165 0.68 5.96 17.45
CA LYS A 165 -0.12 7.09 17.97
C LYS A 165 -1.62 6.89 17.80
N MET A 166 -2.06 6.29 16.70
CA MET A 166 -3.47 6.06 16.41
C MET A 166 -4.02 4.88 17.22
N ALA A 167 -3.28 3.77 17.30
CA ALA A 167 -3.71 2.56 18.02
C ALA A 167 -3.76 2.75 19.55
N PHE A 168 -2.95 3.64 20.12
CA PHE A 168 -2.96 3.92 21.59
C PHE A 168 -3.94 5.02 21.99
N ASN A 169 -4.55 5.74 21.05
CA ASN A 169 -5.50 6.82 21.31
C ASN A 169 -6.96 6.46 20.97
N SER A 170 -7.21 5.25 20.49
CA SER A 170 -8.53 4.67 20.28
C SER A 170 -8.89 3.72 21.42
#